data_33f77c153ee324fa1a905caff6181bc9
#
_entry.id   33f77c153ee324fa1a905caff6181bc9
#
_cell.length_a   1.000
_cell.length_b   1.000
_cell.length_c   1.000
_cell.angle_alpha   90.00
_cell.angle_beta   90.00
_cell.angle_gamma   90.00
#
_symmetry.space_group_name_H-M   'P 1'
#
loop_
_entity.id
_entity.type
_entity.pdbx_description
1 polymer ?
#
loop_
_entity_poly.entity_id
_entity_poly.type
_entity_poly.pdbx_seq_one_letter_code
_entity_poly.pdbx_strand_id
1 'polypeptide(L)' 'QSDADSTYKILIGNQIYLVRNGVIYDTTGRRIN' A
#
# COMPACT_ATOMS: atom_id res chain seq x y z
N GLN A 1 -2.21 9.31 16.84
CA GLN A 1 -2.67 8.17 16.30
C GLN A 1 -1.58 7.16 16.02
N SER A 2 -1.76 6.03 16.37
CA SER A 2 -0.77 5.03 16.14
C SER A 2 -1.43 3.83 15.54
N ASP A 3 -0.75 3.23 14.63
CA ASP A 3 -1.27 2.09 13.97
C ASP A 3 -0.47 0.90 14.30
N ALA A 4 -1.12 -0.15 14.52
CA ALA A 4 -0.43 -1.40 14.69
C ALA A 4 0.24 -1.78 13.39
N ASP A 5 -0.31 -1.34 12.29
CA ASP A 5 0.21 -1.69 10.99
C ASP A 5 0.98 -0.56 10.41
N SER A 6 2.00 -0.86 9.67
CA SER A 6 2.71 0.15 8.91
C SER A 6 2.08 0.25 7.54
N THR A 7 1.12 1.11 7.41
CA THR A 7 0.38 1.26 6.17
C THR A 7 0.64 2.63 5.60
N TYR A 8 1.04 2.70 4.34
CA TYR A 8 1.28 3.99 3.69
C TYR A 8 1.04 3.82 2.19
N LYS A 9 0.89 4.96 1.52
CA LYS A 9 0.63 4.98 0.09
C LYS A 9 1.89 5.37 -0.64
N ILE A 10 2.06 4.82 -1.84
CA ILE A 10 3.19 5.18 -2.69
C ILE A 10 2.65 5.46 -4.07
N LEU A 11 3.40 6.26 -4.81
CA LEU A 11 3.04 6.60 -6.18
C LEU A 11 4.10 6.06 -7.10
N ILE A 12 3.71 5.21 -8.03
CA ILE A 12 4.63 4.64 -9.00
C ILE A 12 4.04 4.87 -10.36
N GLY A 13 4.69 5.66 -11.19
CA GLY A 13 4.29 5.92 -12.56
C GLY A 13 2.85 6.26 -12.65
N ASN A 14 2.25 7.20 -12.18
CA ASN A 14 0.84 7.56 -12.30
C ASN A 14 -0.10 6.62 -11.60
N GLN A 15 0.42 5.71 -10.81
CA GLN A 15 -0.45 4.74 -10.16
C GLN A 15 -0.22 4.80 -8.66
N ILE A 16 -1.30 4.78 -7.89
CA ILE A 16 -1.22 4.77 -6.44
C ILE A 16 -1.26 3.33 -5.95
N TYR A 17 -0.39 3.03 -5.01
CA TYR A 17 -0.37 1.70 -4.40
C TYR A 17 -0.37 1.86 -2.88
N LEU A 18 -0.84 0.85 -2.21
CA LEU A 18 -0.89 0.84 -0.76
C LEU A 18 0.08 -0.21 -0.26
N VAL A 19 0.94 0.19 0.68
CA VAL A 19 1.90 -0.74 1.25
C VAL A 19 1.50 -1.01 2.68
N ARG A 20 1.41 -2.29 3.02
CA ARG A 20 1.04 -2.69 4.35
C ARG A 20 1.86 -3.90 4.74
N ASN A 21 2.60 -3.76 5.85
CA ASN A 21 3.43 -4.85 6.37
C ASN A 21 4.38 -5.39 5.30
N GLY A 22 4.88 -4.50 4.46
CA GLY A 22 5.82 -4.93 3.43
C GLY A 22 5.17 -5.54 2.21
N VAL A 23 3.86 -5.54 2.15
CA VAL A 23 3.13 -6.09 1.02
C VAL A 23 2.46 -4.95 0.27
N ILE A 24 2.54 -4.97 -1.04
CA ILE A 24 2.01 -3.91 -1.88
C ILE A 24 0.67 -4.31 -2.45
N TYR A 25 -0.32 -3.44 -2.29
CA TYR A 25 -1.66 -3.65 -2.81
C TYR A 25 -2.01 -2.53 -3.77
N ASP A 26 -2.88 -2.82 -4.73
CA ASP A 26 -3.35 -1.76 -5.61
C ASP A 26 -4.60 -1.13 -5.01
N THR A 27 -5.21 -0.19 -5.74
CA THR A 27 -6.34 0.55 -5.21
C THR A 27 -7.59 -0.30 -5.10
N THR A 28 -7.60 -1.45 -5.71
CA THR A 28 -8.75 -2.35 -5.61
C THR A 28 -8.59 -3.31 -4.45
N GLY A 29 -7.44 -3.29 -3.79
CA GLY A 29 -7.23 -4.18 -2.67
C GLY A 29 -6.54 -5.47 -3.03
N ARG A 30 -6.11 -5.62 -4.27
CA ARG A 30 -5.44 -6.84 -4.69
C ARG A 30 -3.96 -6.74 -4.38
N ARG A 31 -3.41 -7.83 -3.93
CA ARG A 31 -1.99 -7.86 -3.62
C ARG A 31 -1.19 -8.01 -4.91
N ILE A 32 -0.26 -7.11 -5.08
CA ILE A 32 0.58 -7.11 -6.26
C ILE A 32 1.89 -7.82 -6.01
N ASN A 33 2.39 -7.64 -4.83
CA ASN A 33 3.71 -8.15 -4.52
C ASN A 33 3.64 -9.40 -3.70
#